data_9ffaf140162afa7cb38eb912f2456858
#
_entry.id   9ffaf140162afa7cb38eb912f2456858
#
_cell.length_a   1.000
_cell.length_b   1.000
_cell.length_c   1.000
_cell.angle_alpha   90.00
_cell.angle_beta   90.00
_cell.angle_gamma   90.00
#
_symmetry.space_group_name_H-M   'P 1'
#
loop_
_entity.id
_entity.type
_entity.pdbx_description
1 polymer ?
#
loop_
_entity_poly.entity_id
_entity_poly.type
_entity_poly.pdbx_seq_one_letter_code
_entity_poly.pdbx_strand_id
1 'polypeptide(L)'
;MKARILVIEDEIAINDLLCMNLEVTGYETVSCLDGNEASDTIRQDHNFQCALVDIMLPGKDGYALLPELKRFGIPVIFLTAKADLSSKVKGL
;
A
#
# COMPACT_ATOMS: atom_id res chain seq x y z
N MET A 1 5.05 -1.66 21.32
CA MET A 1 4.00 -1.95 20.31
C MET A 1 4.61 -1.93 18.92
N LYS A 2 4.16 -2.83 18.05
CA LYS A 2 4.63 -2.85 16.67
C LYS A 2 3.95 -1.76 15.86
N ALA A 3 4.71 -1.09 15.00
CA ALA A 3 4.13 -0.19 14.02
C ALA A 3 3.31 -1.00 13.02
N ARG A 4 2.18 -0.46 12.59
CA ARG A 4 1.27 -1.12 11.66
C ARG A 4 1.38 -0.45 10.30
N ILE A 5 1.56 -1.26 9.27
CA ILE A 5 1.72 -0.81 7.89
C ILE A 5 0.57 -1.38 7.06
N LEU A 6 -0.13 -0.50 6.36
CA LEU A 6 -1.15 -0.91 5.42
C LEU A 6 -0.49 -1.12 4.05
N VAL A 7 -0.68 -2.30 3.46
CA VAL A 7 -0.07 -2.63 2.17
C VAL A 7 -1.19 -2.81 1.13
N ILE A 8 -1.20 -1.93 0.14
CA ILE A 8 -2.24 -1.91 -0.89
C ILE A 8 -1.59 -2.18 -2.24
N GLU A 9 -1.68 -3.43 -2.68
CA GLU A 9 -1.06 -3.92 -3.90
C GLU A 9 -1.90 -5.07 -4.47
N ASP A 10 -2.27 -4.99 -5.74
CA ASP A 10 -3.18 -5.95 -6.36
C ASP A 10 -2.53 -7.28 -6.74
N GLU A 11 -1.24 -7.31 -6.99
CA GLU A 11 -0.54 -8.57 -7.25
C GLU A 11 -0.25 -9.29 -5.95
N ILE A 12 -0.88 -10.44 -5.79
CA ILE A 12 -0.77 -11.23 -4.55
C ILE A 12 0.68 -11.54 -4.21
N ALA A 13 1.47 -11.96 -5.20
CA ALA A 13 2.87 -12.32 -4.98
C ALA A 13 3.69 -11.13 -4.47
N ILE A 14 3.47 -9.95 -5.02
CA ILE A 14 4.16 -8.73 -4.58
C ILE A 14 3.68 -8.31 -3.20
N ASN A 15 2.38 -8.36 -2.98
CA ASN A 15 1.78 -8.03 -1.69
C ASN A 15 2.35 -8.94 -0.60
N ASP A 16 2.38 -10.24 -0.84
CA ASP A 16 2.92 -11.22 0.11
C ASP A 16 4.40 -10.95 0.39
N LEU A 17 5.18 -10.64 -0.63
CA LEU A 17 6.60 -10.36 -0.48
C LEU A 17 6.83 -9.11 0.38
N LEU A 18 6.07 -8.05 0.13
CA LEU A 18 6.16 -6.83 0.92
C LEU A 18 5.79 -7.08 2.39
N CYS A 19 4.68 -7.78 2.61
CA CYS A 19 4.24 -8.10 3.97
C CYS A 19 5.26 -8.95 4.70
N MET A 20 5.80 -9.96 4.05
CA MET A 20 6.80 -10.85 4.64
C MET A 20 8.05 -10.07 5.06
N ASN A 21 8.56 -9.21 4.18
CA ASN A 21 9.74 -8.40 4.48
C ASN A 21 9.49 -7.43 5.64
N LEU A 22 8.31 -6.82 5.67
CA LEU A 22 7.96 -5.90 6.75
C LEU A 22 7.83 -6.64 8.08
N GLU A 23 7.22 -7.81 8.06
CA GLU A 23 7.02 -8.62 9.29
C GLU A 23 8.34 -9.12 9.85
N VAL A 24 9.25 -9.54 8.99
CA VAL A 24 10.60 -9.95 9.43
C VAL A 24 11.33 -8.77 10.09
N THR A 25 11.09 -7.55 9.61
CA THR A 25 11.70 -6.35 10.18
C THR A 25 11.03 -5.92 11.49
N GLY A 26 9.90 -6.50 11.84
CA GLY A 26 9.22 -6.23 13.11
C GLY A 26 7.95 -5.40 13.00
N TYR A 27 7.45 -5.18 11.79
CA TYR A 27 6.19 -4.46 11.59
C TYR A 27 5.02 -5.43 11.55
N GLU A 28 3.84 -4.91 11.89
CA GLU A 28 2.60 -5.63 11.69
C GLU A 28 1.99 -5.11 10.39
N THR A 29 1.45 -6.00 9.57
CA THR A 29 0.91 -5.62 8.26
C THR A 29 -0.56 -5.96 8.13
N VAL A 30 -1.28 -5.12 7.39
CA VAL A 30 -2.63 -5.39 6.92
C VAL A 30 -2.61 -5.25 5.41
N SER A 31 -3.07 -6.27 4.71
CA SER A 31 -2.98 -6.39 3.26
C SER A 31 -4.32 -6.11 2.62
N CYS A 32 -4.32 -5.28 1.57
CA CYS A 32 -5.48 -5.03 0.72
C CYS A 32 -5.08 -5.24 -0.73
N LEU A 33 -5.96 -5.85 -1.51
CA LEU A 33 -5.66 -6.21 -2.90
C LEU A 33 -6.26 -5.23 -3.91
N ASP A 34 -7.14 -4.34 -3.48
CA ASP A 34 -7.70 -3.32 -4.36
C ASP A 34 -8.06 -2.06 -3.58
N GLY A 35 -8.40 -1.00 -4.32
CA GLY A 35 -8.67 0.29 -3.71
C GLY A 35 -9.96 0.34 -2.90
N ASN A 36 -10.96 -0.43 -3.29
CA ASN A 36 -12.23 -0.46 -2.54
C ASN A 36 -12.06 -1.17 -1.20
N GLU A 37 -11.33 -2.27 -1.19
CA GLU A 37 -10.98 -2.98 0.04
C GLU A 37 -10.19 -2.08 0.97
N ALA A 38 -9.24 -1.31 0.41
CA ALA A 38 -8.44 -0.37 1.17
C ALA A 38 -9.30 0.73 1.80
N SER A 39 -10.23 1.31 1.03
CA SER A 39 -11.15 2.33 1.56
C SER A 39 -11.96 1.79 2.72
N ASP A 40 -12.51 0.59 2.59
CA ASP A 40 -13.30 -0.02 3.66
C ASP A 40 -12.45 -0.27 4.90
N THR A 41 -11.23 -0.75 4.71
CA THR A 41 -10.30 -1.00 5.80
C THR A 41 -9.97 0.28 6.56
N ILE A 42 -9.64 1.35 5.83
CA ILE A 42 -9.28 2.63 6.43
C ILE A 42 -10.43 3.22 7.24
N ARG A 43 -11.66 3.08 6.76
CA ARG A 43 -12.83 3.59 7.47
C ARG A 43 -13.09 2.87 8.78
N GLN A 44 -12.81 1.58 8.82
CA GLN A 44 -13.04 0.75 10.01
C GLN A 44 -11.88 0.83 11.00
N ASP A 45 -10.66 0.94 10.49
CA ASP A 45 -9.46 0.95 11.30
C ASP A 45 -8.41 1.79 10.59
N HIS A 46 -8.07 2.92 11.16
CA HIS A 46 -7.08 3.82 10.59
C HIS A 46 -5.85 3.97 11.49
N ASN A 47 -5.61 3.00 12.34
CA ASN A 47 -4.43 3.00 13.21
C ASN A 47 -3.24 2.40 12.45
N PHE A 48 -2.73 3.17 11.49
CA PHE A 48 -1.57 2.80 10.68
C PHE A 48 -0.52 3.89 10.74
N GLN A 49 0.74 3.51 10.89
CA GLN A 49 1.85 4.44 10.88
C GLN A 49 2.27 4.81 9.46
N CYS A 50 1.92 3.97 8.48
CA CYS A 50 2.26 4.21 7.08
C CYS A 50 1.39 3.34 6.19
N ALA A 51 1.18 3.79 4.95
CA ALA A 51 0.54 2.99 3.91
C ALA A 51 1.46 2.91 2.70
N LEU A 52 1.70 1.69 2.21
CA LEU A 52 2.37 1.46 0.94
C LEU A 52 1.29 1.24 -0.10
N VAL A 53 1.24 2.09 -1.11
CA VAL A 53 0.13 2.12 -2.06
C VAL A 53 0.65 2.01 -3.48
N ASP A 54 0.18 0.98 -4.20
CA ASP A 54 0.42 0.88 -5.64
C ASP A 54 -0.42 1.95 -6.34
N ILE A 55 0.19 2.65 -7.28
CA ILE A 55 -0.49 3.71 -8.03
C ILE A 55 -1.60 3.12 -8.91
N MET A 56 -1.34 1.98 -9.54
CA MET A 56 -2.27 1.35 -10.48
C MET A 56 -3.01 0.20 -9.81
N LEU A 57 -4.17 0.52 -9.23
CA LEU A 57 -5.01 -0.46 -8.54
C LEU A 57 -6.31 -0.68 -9.28
N PRO A 58 -6.86 -1.91 -9.28
CA PRO A 58 -8.22 -2.11 -9.72
C PRO A 58 -9.22 -1.48 -8.74
N GLY A 59 -10.37 -1.07 -9.25
CA GLY A 59 -11.45 -0.49 -8.47
C GLY A 59 -11.24 0.99 -8.18
N LYS A 60 -10.19 1.36 -7.47
CA LYS A 60 -9.88 2.74 -7.13
C LYS A 60 -8.38 2.92 -7.21
N ASP A 61 -7.89 3.85 -8.03
CA ASP A 61 -6.46 4.02 -8.19
C ASP A 61 -5.80 4.59 -6.92
N GLY A 62 -4.48 4.41 -6.83
CA GLY A 62 -3.74 4.78 -5.62
C GLY A 62 -3.84 6.25 -5.27
N TYR A 63 -3.88 7.14 -6.27
CA TYR A 63 -4.01 8.57 -6.01
C TYR A 63 -5.39 8.92 -5.45
N ALA A 64 -6.42 8.18 -5.84
CA ALA A 64 -7.76 8.41 -5.32
C ALA A 64 -7.89 8.08 -3.83
N LEU A 65 -6.99 7.26 -3.31
CA LEU A 65 -6.95 6.93 -1.88
C LEU A 65 -6.29 8.02 -1.03
N LEU A 66 -5.50 8.89 -1.66
CA LEU A 66 -4.71 9.87 -0.94
C LEU A 66 -5.54 10.78 -0.02
N PRO A 67 -6.68 11.33 -0.48
CA PRO A 67 -7.51 12.15 0.42
C PRO A 67 -7.99 11.39 1.66
N GLU A 68 -8.37 10.12 1.51
CA GLU A 68 -8.82 9.31 2.63
C GLU A 68 -7.69 9.05 3.62
N LEU A 69 -6.51 8.72 3.11
CA LEU A 69 -5.34 8.48 3.95
C LEU A 69 -4.91 9.75 4.69
N LYS A 70 -4.91 10.88 4.01
CA LYS A 70 -4.61 12.18 4.63
C LYS A 70 -5.62 12.54 5.71
N ARG A 71 -6.89 12.26 5.47
CA ARG A 71 -7.96 12.55 6.42
C ARG A 71 -7.69 11.87 7.77
N PHE A 72 -7.16 10.67 7.76
CA PHE A 72 -6.86 9.92 8.97
C PHE A 72 -5.42 10.05 9.44
N GLY A 73 -4.65 10.93 8.81
CA GLY A 73 -3.27 11.18 9.22
C GLY A 73 -2.29 10.06 8.92
N ILE A 74 -2.56 9.27 7.88
CA ILE A 74 -1.72 8.12 7.53
C ILE A 74 -0.71 8.56 6.46
N PRO A 75 0.59 8.58 6.75
CA PRO A 75 1.62 8.87 5.73
C PRO A 75 1.60 7.81 4.63
N VAL A 76 1.84 8.25 3.40
CA VAL A 76 1.74 7.39 2.21
C VAL A 76 3.08 7.32 1.50
N ILE A 77 3.48 6.11 1.13
CA ILE A 77 4.59 5.86 0.24
C ILE A 77 4.02 5.17 -0.99
N PHE A 78 4.10 5.81 -2.14
CA PHE A 78 3.61 5.22 -3.38
C PHE A 78 4.64 4.25 -3.95
N LEU A 79 4.13 3.08 -4.35
CA LEU A 79 4.94 2.11 -5.06
C LEU A 79 4.97 2.48 -6.54
N THR A 80 6.13 2.33 -7.17
CA THR A 80 6.28 2.60 -8.59
C THR A 80 5.45 1.58 -9.37
N ALA A 81 4.67 2.04 -10.35
CA ALA A 81 3.95 1.15 -11.24
C ALA A 81 4.95 0.22 -11.95
N LYS A 82 4.54 -1.02 -12.18
CA LYS A 82 5.41 -2.04 -12.78
C LYS A 82 6.02 -1.59 -14.10
N ALA A 83 5.22 -0.94 -14.93
CA ALA A 83 5.70 -0.43 -16.22
C ALA A 83 6.74 0.66 -16.01
N ASP A 84 6.53 1.55 -15.07
CA ASP A 84 7.46 2.63 -14.76
C ASP A 84 8.77 2.08 -14.20
N LEU A 85 8.68 1.08 -13.32
CA LEU A 85 9.86 0.42 -12.77
C LEU A 85 10.67 -0.23 -13.88
N SER A 86 10.00 -0.93 -14.77
CA SER A 86 10.64 -1.58 -15.92
C SER A 86 11.30 -0.55 -16.82
N SER A 87 10.63 0.55 -17.11
CA SER A 87 11.18 1.64 -17.91
C SER A 87 12.43 2.25 -17.28
N LYS A 88 12.40 2.48 -15.98
CA LYS A 88 13.56 3.04 -15.28
C LYS A 88 14.75 2.10 -15.32
N VAL A 89 14.53 0.83 -15.15
CA VAL A 89 15.60 -0.16 -15.22
C VAL A 89 16.20 -0.17 -16.61
N LYS A 90 15.37 -0.10 -17.65
CA LYS A 90 15.85 -0.06 -19.04
C LYS A 90 16.55 1.25 -19.37
N GLY A 91 16.14 2.33 -18.75
CA GLY A 91 16.72 3.65 -18.95
C GLY A 91 18.07 3.85 -18.31
N LEU A 92 18.43 2.93 -17.45
CA LEU A 92 19.74 2.99 -16.80
C LEU A 92 20.81 2.41 -17.71
#